data_3af3ace9df3872c11aea4e5c50b7d220
#
_entry.id   3af3ace9df3872c11aea4e5c50b7d220
#
_cell.length_a   1.000
_cell.length_b   1.000
_cell.length_c   1.000
_cell.angle_alpha   90.00
_cell.angle_beta   90.00
_cell.angle_gamma   90.00
#
_symmetry.space_group_name_H-M   'P 1'
#
loop_
_entity.id
_entity.type
_entity.pdbx_description
1 polymer ?
#
loop_
_entity_poly.entity_id
_entity_poly.type
_entity_poly.pdbx_seq_one_letter_code
_entity_poly.pdbx_strand_id
1 'polypeptide(L)'
;MDLTPLTQALDQHRTVEVIGNSGAGLTTLAAQAHNEWPGAAVVQQDATAHVSYLRDTVIEEVALGLEQRGTPIPEMRRRCERVLSAAGLTELAERHPAQLSGGQTRRLAIAAVAVLEPELLLLDAPFAGLDPTSATHIIRLLEA
;
A
#
# COMPACT_ATOMS: atom_id res chain seq x y z
N MET A 1 -11.23 6.87 19.94
CA MET A 1 -11.38 8.08 19.08
C MET A 1 -12.67 7.89 18.30
N ASP A 2 -13.42 8.94 18.03
CA ASP A 2 -14.67 8.81 17.25
C ASP A 2 -14.36 8.66 15.76
N LEU A 3 -14.76 7.54 15.14
CA LEU A 3 -14.57 7.24 13.72
C LEU A 3 -15.73 7.71 12.83
N THR A 4 -16.81 8.23 13.42
CA THR A 4 -18.00 8.69 12.68
C THR A 4 -17.68 9.67 11.54
N PRO A 5 -16.81 10.68 11.73
CA PRO A 5 -16.46 11.59 10.64
C PRO A 5 -15.72 10.91 9.48
N LEU A 6 -14.86 9.93 9.80
CA LEU A 6 -14.13 9.16 8.79
C LEU A 6 -15.09 8.27 7.99
N THR A 7 -16.00 7.58 8.66
CA THR A 7 -17.02 6.73 8.01
C THR A 7 -17.89 7.56 7.07
N GLN A 8 -18.40 8.71 7.53
CA GLN A 8 -19.21 9.59 6.70
C GLN A 8 -18.46 10.13 5.47
N ALA A 9 -17.17 10.43 5.62
CA ALA A 9 -16.36 10.88 4.49
C ALA A 9 -16.13 9.75 3.47
N LEU A 10 -15.86 8.53 3.94
CA LEU A 10 -15.68 7.35 3.09
C LEU A 10 -16.95 6.92 2.34
N ASP A 11 -18.13 7.17 2.92
CA ASP A 11 -19.42 6.93 2.24
C ASP A 11 -19.62 7.82 1.00
N GLN A 12 -18.95 8.98 0.97
CA GLN A 12 -19.11 9.98 -0.09
C GLN A 12 -17.91 10.03 -1.05
N HIS A 13 -16.74 9.56 -0.63
CA HIS A 13 -15.50 9.72 -1.36
C HIS A 13 -14.69 8.42 -1.37
N ARG A 14 -14.08 8.10 -2.52
CA ARG A 14 -13.17 6.94 -2.64
C ARG A 14 -11.86 7.11 -1.88
N THR A 15 -11.43 8.36 -1.68
CA THR A 15 -10.18 8.71 -1.00
C THR A 15 -10.44 9.82 -0.01
N VAL A 16 -9.96 9.64 1.21
CA VAL A 16 -10.07 10.60 2.29
C VAL A 16 -8.68 10.83 2.87
N GLU A 17 -8.27 12.09 2.95
CA GLU A 17 -7.04 12.48 3.65
C GLU A 17 -7.39 12.98 5.05
N VAL A 18 -6.73 12.42 6.06
CA VAL A 18 -6.86 12.86 7.45
C VAL A 18 -5.57 13.57 7.85
N ILE A 19 -5.69 14.85 8.16
CA ILE A 19 -4.55 15.69 8.52
C ILE A 19 -4.60 16.02 10.02
N GLY A 20 -3.45 15.95 10.67
CA GLY A 20 -3.30 16.30 12.07
C GLY A 20 -1.85 16.69 12.41
N ASN A 21 -1.69 17.45 13.49
CA ASN A 21 -0.36 17.79 14.00
C ASN A 21 0.34 16.55 14.57
N SER A 22 1.66 16.63 14.74
CA SER A 22 2.42 15.58 15.45
C SER A 22 1.79 15.31 16.82
N GLY A 23 1.54 14.04 17.13
CA GLY A 23 0.86 13.64 18.38
C GLY A 23 -0.68 13.69 18.32
N ALA A 24 -1.29 14.04 17.19
CA ALA A 24 -2.76 14.05 17.05
C ALA A 24 -3.40 12.64 17.06
N GLY A 25 -2.59 11.58 17.13
CA GLY A 25 -3.08 10.20 17.22
C GLY A 25 -3.50 9.60 15.89
N LEU A 26 -2.96 10.08 14.76
CA LEU A 26 -3.31 9.54 13.42
C LEU A 26 -2.98 8.05 13.29
N THR A 27 -1.84 7.61 13.80
CA THR A 27 -1.49 6.17 13.83
C THR A 27 -2.47 5.36 14.67
N THR A 28 -2.94 5.94 15.80
CA THR A 28 -3.97 5.31 16.64
C THR A 28 -5.31 5.26 15.92
N LEU A 29 -5.67 6.30 15.17
CA LEU A 29 -6.86 6.33 14.33
C LEU A 29 -6.82 5.23 13.27
N ALA A 30 -5.69 5.07 12.57
CA ALA A 30 -5.50 4.02 11.58
C ALA A 30 -5.62 2.62 12.20
N ALA A 31 -5.04 2.40 13.38
CA ALA A 31 -5.15 1.13 14.09
C ALA A 31 -6.60 0.82 14.53
N GLN A 32 -7.34 1.82 15.01
CA GLN A 32 -8.76 1.66 15.36
C GLN A 32 -9.60 1.37 14.13
N ALA A 33 -9.40 2.11 13.04
CA ALA A 33 -10.08 1.88 11.78
C ALA A 33 -9.84 0.45 11.26
N HIS A 34 -8.60 -0.02 11.30
CA HIS A 34 -8.28 -1.40 10.93
C HIS A 34 -9.05 -2.45 11.76
N ASN A 35 -9.22 -2.21 13.06
CA ASN A 35 -9.96 -3.12 13.92
C ASN A 35 -11.48 -3.10 13.68
N GLU A 36 -12.03 -1.97 13.26
CA GLU A 36 -13.48 -1.81 13.01
C GLU A 36 -13.90 -2.28 11.62
N TRP A 37 -13.00 -2.26 10.63
CA TRP A 37 -13.25 -2.75 9.26
C TRP A 37 -12.47 -4.04 8.99
N PRO A 38 -13.11 -5.23 9.05
CA PRO A 38 -12.41 -6.51 8.86
C PRO A 38 -11.69 -6.69 7.53
N GLY A 39 -12.14 -5.98 6.48
CA GLY A 39 -11.51 -5.95 5.15
C GLY A 39 -10.43 -4.88 4.98
N ALA A 40 -10.10 -4.12 6.03
CA ALA A 40 -9.11 -3.06 5.96
C ALA A 40 -7.67 -3.60 6.00
N ALA A 41 -6.80 -2.97 5.22
CA ALA A 41 -5.37 -3.18 5.27
C ALA A 41 -4.67 -1.87 5.66
N VAL A 42 -3.55 -1.98 6.38
CA VAL A 42 -2.77 -0.82 6.84
C VAL A 42 -1.36 -0.92 6.29
N VAL A 43 -0.85 0.18 5.72
CA VAL A 43 0.57 0.36 5.46
C VAL A 43 1.10 1.43 6.40
N GLN A 44 1.99 1.01 7.28
CA GLN A 44 2.59 1.88 8.29
C GLN A 44 3.66 2.80 7.68
N GLN A 45 4.05 3.82 8.43
CA GLN A 45 5.09 4.76 8.01
C GLN A 45 6.43 4.06 7.69
N ASP A 46 6.80 3.03 8.45
CA ASP A 46 7.95 2.18 8.11
C ASP A 46 7.56 1.15 7.05
N ALA A 47 7.88 1.47 5.81
CA ALA A 47 7.59 0.60 4.67
C ALA A 47 8.36 -0.74 4.71
N THR A 48 9.51 -0.80 5.38
CA THR A 48 10.29 -2.04 5.45
C THR A 48 9.57 -3.15 6.20
N ALA A 49 8.69 -2.78 7.14
CA ALA A 49 7.86 -3.73 7.89
C ALA A 49 6.83 -4.48 7.01
N HIS A 50 6.56 -3.98 5.80
CA HIS A 50 5.59 -4.56 4.87
C HIS A 50 6.24 -5.30 3.69
N VAL A 51 7.56 -5.44 3.68
CA VAL A 51 8.31 -6.21 2.69
C VAL A 51 8.92 -7.41 3.39
N SER A 52 8.61 -8.61 2.91
CA SER A 52 9.04 -9.84 3.58
C SER A 52 10.53 -10.12 3.39
N TYR A 53 11.09 -9.67 2.27
CA TYR A 53 12.45 -10.00 1.81
C TYR A 53 12.70 -11.51 1.67
N LEU A 54 11.65 -12.33 1.60
CA LEU A 54 11.73 -13.77 1.43
C LEU A 54 11.72 -14.19 -0.04
N ARG A 55 11.46 -13.23 -0.94
CA ARG A 55 11.40 -13.44 -2.38
C ARG A 55 12.62 -12.85 -3.07
N ASP A 56 13.03 -13.49 -4.15
CA ASP A 56 14.23 -13.08 -4.90
C ASP A 56 13.95 -11.86 -5.79
N THR A 57 12.68 -11.63 -6.14
CA THR A 57 12.31 -10.54 -7.04
C THR A 57 11.17 -9.67 -6.49
N VAL A 58 11.11 -8.42 -6.95
CA VAL A 58 10.05 -7.45 -6.62
C VAL A 58 8.67 -7.98 -7.03
N ILE A 59 8.56 -8.61 -8.21
CA ILE A 59 7.27 -9.14 -8.67
C ILE A 59 6.79 -10.32 -7.80
N GLU A 60 7.69 -11.18 -7.37
CA GLU A 60 7.36 -12.29 -6.45
C GLU A 60 6.96 -11.77 -5.06
N GLU A 61 7.59 -10.70 -4.59
CA GLU A 61 7.22 -10.06 -3.34
C GLU A 61 5.78 -9.50 -3.40
N VAL A 62 5.41 -8.85 -4.51
CA VAL A 62 4.03 -8.39 -4.74
C VAL A 62 3.05 -9.56 -4.85
N ALA A 63 3.45 -10.66 -5.50
CA ALA A 63 2.60 -11.83 -5.71
C ALA A 63 2.33 -12.63 -4.42
N LEU A 64 3.16 -12.50 -3.41
CA LEU A 64 3.15 -13.35 -2.21
C LEU A 64 1.77 -13.47 -1.55
N GLY A 65 1.08 -12.35 -1.33
CA GLY A 65 -0.24 -12.36 -0.72
C GLY A 65 -1.32 -12.98 -1.61
N LEU A 66 -1.20 -12.87 -2.92
CA LEU A 66 -2.10 -13.52 -3.88
C LEU A 66 -1.87 -15.03 -3.94
N GLU A 67 -0.61 -15.48 -3.85
CA GLU A 67 -0.27 -16.90 -3.75
C GLU A 67 -0.90 -17.53 -2.50
N GLN A 68 -0.79 -16.87 -1.36
CA GLN A 68 -1.39 -17.32 -0.09
C GLN A 68 -2.92 -17.44 -0.15
N ARG A 69 -3.57 -16.64 -1.00
CA ARG A 69 -5.02 -16.71 -1.27
C ARG A 69 -5.39 -17.75 -2.33
N GLY A 70 -4.41 -18.43 -2.94
CA GLY A 70 -4.66 -19.39 -4.00
C GLY A 70 -5.14 -18.76 -5.31
N THR A 71 -4.77 -17.51 -5.56
CA THR A 71 -5.15 -16.79 -6.79
C THR A 71 -4.58 -17.50 -8.03
N PRO A 72 -5.37 -17.75 -9.08
CA PRO A 72 -4.89 -18.38 -10.30
C PRO A 72 -3.75 -17.59 -10.96
N ILE A 73 -2.72 -18.28 -11.47
CA ILE A 73 -1.51 -17.67 -12.05
C ILE A 73 -1.81 -16.56 -13.09
N PRO A 74 -2.73 -16.74 -14.06
CA PRO A 74 -3.03 -15.69 -15.05
C PRO A 74 -3.60 -14.42 -14.41
N GLU A 75 -4.43 -14.57 -13.40
CA GLU A 75 -5.01 -13.47 -12.63
C GLU A 75 -3.93 -12.76 -11.80
N MET A 76 -3.13 -13.53 -11.08
CA MET A 76 -2.03 -13.03 -10.25
C MET A 76 -1.05 -12.21 -11.08
N ARG A 77 -0.62 -12.72 -12.25
CA ARG A 77 0.28 -12.00 -13.15
C ARG A 77 -0.31 -10.66 -13.58
N ARG A 78 -1.56 -10.64 -14.04
CA ARG A 78 -2.25 -9.44 -14.47
C ARG A 78 -2.33 -8.37 -13.36
N ARG A 79 -2.67 -8.80 -12.13
CA ARG A 79 -2.75 -7.88 -10.99
C ARG A 79 -1.38 -7.33 -10.61
N CYS A 80 -0.34 -8.18 -10.56
CA CYS A 80 1.02 -7.74 -10.27
C CYS A 80 1.54 -6.75 -11.31
N GLU A 81 1.38 -7.03 -12.60
CA GLU A 81 1.79 -6.13 -13.69
C GLU A 81 1.09 -4.76 -13.57
N ARG A 82 -0.22 -4.74 -13.28
CA ARG A 82 -0.99 -3.51 -13.10
C ARG A 82 -0.44 -2.65 -11.96
N VAL A 83 -0.27 -3.23 -10.76
CA VAL A 83 0.20 -2.45 -9.60
C VAL A 83 1.66 -2.03 -9.73
N LEU A 84 2.53 -2.86 -10.32
CA LEU A 84 3.92 -2.50 -10.58
C LEU A 84 4.03 -1.36 -11.59
N SER A 85 3.20 -1.36 -12.63
CA SER A 85 3.14 -0.26 -13.60
C SER A 85 2.70 1.04 -12.94
N ALA A 86 1.62 1.02 -12.15
CA ALA A 86 1.13 2.19 -11.43
C ALA A 86 2.17 2.72 -10.42
N ALA A 87 2.85 1.82 -9.71
CA ALA A 87 3.91 2.13 -8.75
C ALA A 87 5.23 2.60 -9.40
N GLY A 88 5.36 2.53 -10.73
CA GLY A 88 6.60 2.86 -11.44
C GLY A 88 7.74 1.91 -11.09
N LEU A 89 7.43 0.62 -10.93
CA LEU A 89 8.38 -0.44 -10.55
C LEU A 89 8.57 -1.50 -11.64
N THR A 90 7.97 -1.34 -12.82
CA THR A 90 8.03 -2.34 -13.90
C THR A 90 9.46 -2.71 -14.28
N GLU A 91 10.36 -1.71 -14.45
CA GLU A 91 11.77 -1.94 -14.80
C GLU A 91 12.60 -2.57 -13.66
N LEU A 92 12.01 -2.63 -12.46
CA LEU A 92 12.64 -3.19 -11.27
C LEU A 92 12.02 -4.53 -10.87
N ALA A 93 11.07 -5.04 -11.65
CA ALA A 93 10.29 -6.25 -11.33
C ALA A 93 11.15 -7.47 -11.01
N GLU A 94 12.27 -7.64 -11.74
CA GLU A 94 13.22 -8.74 -11.59
C GLU A 94 14.37 -8.46 -10.60
N ARG A 95 14.39 -7.28 -9.96
CA ARG A 95 15.41 -6.96 -8.96
C ARG A 95 15.04 -7.55 -7.61
N HIS A 96 16.07 -7.85 -6.81
CA HIS A 96 15.86 -8.24 -5.42
C HIS A 96 15.33 -7.05 -4.60
N PRO A 97 14.30 -7.21 -3.75
CA PRO A 97 13.72 -6.13 -2.96
C PRO A 97 14.74 -5.34 -2.12
N ALA A 98 15.77 -5.98 -1.60
CA ALA A 98 16.83 -5.32 -0.82
C ALA A 98 17.70 -4.34 -1.63
N GLN A 99 17.60 -4.33 -2.96
CA GLN A 99 18.34 -3.42 -3.85
C GLN A 99 17.56 -2.13 -4.14
N LEU A 100 16.37 -2.00 -3.61
CA LEU A 100 15.52 -0.84 -3.81
C LEU A 100 15.94 0.34 -2.93
N SER A 101 15.77 1.58 -3.43
CA SER A 101 15.87 2.78 -2.62
C SER A 101 14.69 2.87 -1.63
N GLY A 102 14.80 3.71 -0.60
CA GLY A 102 13.72 3.88 0.39
C GLY A 102 12.38 4.27 -0.24
N GLY A 103 12.37 5.16 -1.24
CA GLY A 103 11.15 5.53 -1.96
C GLY A 103 10.60 4.39 -2.82
N GLN A 104 11.47 3.58 -3.44
CA GLN A 104 11.09 2.38 -4.18
C GLN A 104 10.53 1.30 -3.23
N THR A 105 11.15 1.09 -2.08
CA THR A 105 10.67 0.15 -1.05
C THR A 105 9.29 0.56 -0.55
N ARG A 106 9.05 1.86 -0.33
CA ARG A 106 7.72 2.35 0.07
C ARG A 106 6.67 2.07 -1.00
N ARG A 107 6.99 2.32 -2.27
CA ARG A 107 6.08 2.00 -3.38
C ARG A 107 5.81 0.50 -3.50
N LEU A 108 6.84 -0.33 -3.29
CA LEU A 108 6.69 -1.79 -3.23
C LEU A 108 5.76 -2.22 -2.09
N ALA A 109 5.95 -1.69 -0.88
CA ALA A 109 5.11 -2.00 0.28
C ALA A 109 3.63 -1.69 0.01
N ILE A 110 3.34 -0.52 -0.56
CA ILE A 110 1.96 -0.14 -0.91
C ILE A 110 1.42 -1.05 -2.03
N ALA A 111 2.22 -1.35 -3.06
CA ALA A 111 1.81 -2.23 -4.15
C ALA A 111 1.50 -3.66 -3.69
N ALA A 112 2.30 -4.21 -2.76
CA ALA A 112 2.10 -5.55 -2.20
C ALA A 112 0.81 -5.68 -1.39
N VAL A 113 0.33 -4.58 -0.81
CA VAL A 113 -0.96 -4.55 -0.11
C VAL A 113 -2.11 -4.22 -1.08
N ALA A 114 -1.93 -3.24 -1.96
CA ALA A 114 -2.96 -2.81 -2.91
C ALA A 114 -3.34 -3.91 -3.92
N VAL A 115 -2.40 -4.79 -4.30
CA VAL A 115 -2.66 -5.92 -5.22
C VAL A 115 -3.73 -6.88 -4.67
N LEU A 116 -3.92 -6.90 -3.36
CA LEU A 116 -4.92 -7.73 -2.67
C LEU A 116 -6.34 -7.15 -2.76
N GLU A 117 -6.46 -5.90 -3.26
CA GLU A 117 -7.74 -5.18 -3.39
C GLU A 117 -8.53 -5.16 -2.08
N PRO A 118 -7.95 -4.62 -0.97
CA PRO A 118 -8.65 -4.54 0.29
C PRO A 118 -9.86 -3.60 0.18
N GLU A 119 -10.91 -3.84 0.99
CA GLU A 119 -12.08 -2.97 1.04
C GLU A 119 -11.74 -1.55 1.49
N LEU A 120 -10.76 -1.43 2.39
CA LEU A 120 -10.21 -0.16 2.86
C LEU A 120 -8.68 -0.27 2.96
N LEU A 121 -7.98 0.65 2.33
CA LEU A 121 -6.53 0.77 2.43
C LEU A 121 -6.18 2.01 3.26
N LEU A 122 -5.56 1.80 4.39
CA LEU A 122 -5.09 2.83 5.31
C LEU A 122 -3.59 3.04 5.14
N LEU A 123 -3.18 4.27 4.87
CA LEU A 123 -1.78 4.62 4.65
C LEU A 123 -1.34 5.64 5.71
N ASP A 124 -0.35 5.28 6.52
CA ASP A 124 0.24 6.20 7.51
C ASP A 124 1.41 6.95 6.88
N ALA A 125 1.25 8.27 6.72
CA ALA A 125 2.23 9.18 6.14
C ALA A 125 2.85 8.69 4.80
N PRO A 126 2.03 8.31 3.78
CA PRO A 126 2.51 7.64 2.57
C PRO A 126 3.50 8.47 1.74
N PHE A 127 3.45 9.80 1.88
CA PHE A 127 4.29 10.73 1.11
C PHE A 127 5.51 11.26 1.89
N ALA A 128 5.69 10.86 3.16
CA ALA A 128 6.77 11.37 3.99
C ALA A 128 8.14 11.04 3.40
N GLY A 129 8.97 12.07 3.18
CA GLY A 129 10.33 11.94 2.67
C GLY A 129 10.45 11.49 1.21
N LEU A 130 9.37 11.55 0.43
CA LEU A 130 9.39 11.21 -0.98
C LEU A 130 9.62 12.44 -1.87
N ASP A 131 10.31 12.20 -2.99
CA ASP A 131 10.37 13.15 -4.10
C ASP A 131 9.00 13.22 -4.84
N PRO A 132 8.74 14.30 -5.62
CA PRO A 132 7.45 14.49 -6.30
C PRO A 132 7.10 13.35 -7.27
N THR A 133 8.10 12.75 -7.93
CA THR A 133 7.86 11.64 -8.86
C THR A 133 7.38 10.40 -8.13
N SER A 134 8.02 10.05 -7.02
CA SER A 134 7.60 8.93 -6.15
C SER A 134 6.20 9.15 -5.56
N ALA A 135 5.88 10.38 -5.15
CA ALA A 135 4.54 10.72 -4.68
C ALA A 135 3.48 10.52 -5.78
N THR A 136 3.76 10.96 -7.02
CA THR A 136 2.88 10.76 -8.17
C THR A 136 2.61 9.27 -8.44
N HIS A 137 3.61 8.41 -8.31
CA HIS A 137 3.42 6.96 -8.47
C HIS A 137 2.51 6.36 -7.40
N ILE A 138 2.60 6.83 -6.15
CA ILE A 138 1.66 6.39 -5.10
C ILE A 138 0.23 6.82 -5.44
N ILE A 139 0.01 8.05 -5.87
CA ILE A 139 -1.31 8.52 -6.28
C ILE A 139 -1.89 7.64 -7.39
N ARG A 140 -1.11 7.36 -8.45
CA ARG A 140 -1.54 6.47 -9.54
C ARG A 140 -1.89 5.06 -9.03
N LEU A 141 -1.13 4.55 -8.08
CA LEU A 141 -1.38 3.23 -7.49
C LEU A 141 -2.70 3.20 -6.72
N LEU A 142 -3.09 4.30 -6.06
CA LEU A 142 -4.36 4.40 -5.35
C LEU A 142 -5.56 4.59 -6.29
N GLU A 143 -5.33 5.03 -7.53
CA GLU A 143 -6.36 5.21 -8.57
C GLU A 143 -6.54 3.96 -9.46
N ALA A 144 -5.59 3.04 -9.43
CA ALA A 144 -5.57 1.84 -10.29
C ALA A 144 -6.50 0.73 -9.77
#